data_9325b8317fadc790d5fe16b15d52fe51
#
_entry.id   9325b8317fadc790d5fe16b15d52fe51
#
_cell.length_a   1.000
_cell.length_b   1.000
_cell.length_c   1.000
_cell.angle_alpha   90.00
_cell.angle_beta   90.00
_cell.angle_gamma   90.00
#
_symmetry.space_group_name_H-M   'P 1'
#
loop_
_entity.id
_entity.type
_entity.pdbx_description
1 polymer ?
#
loop_
_entity_poly.entity_id
_entity_poly.type
_entity_poly.pdbx_seq_one_letter_code
_entity_poly.pdbx_strand_id
1 'polypeptide(L)'
;MFSTYTVFTQFGFLLFGFVTSYFFNKDYKDKNTIFYSCFEIGVLKYYMIKISILFIEEIICIAGGLIIVGVLFDSFEYFLPCFLLYTAVVFQYFIVVGAISLIFKSLLITLGASIIYWISSIVIVSFGGICKYFAVFDASNSLYNHVEKYFSQGISVPAVEFTDPVIGFGFLLIVALIIIFGTSKKWIKKGL
;
A
#
# COMPACT_ATOMS: atom_id res chain seq x y z
N MET A 1 12.83 -15.72 6.16
CA MET A 1 12.24 -14.87 5.09
C MET A 1 10.71 -14.97 5.06
N PHE A 2 10.08 -16.14 4.93
CA PHE A 2 8.61 -16.24 4.85
C PHE A 2 7.89 -15.69 6.09
N SER A 3 8.38 -15.94 7.30
CA SER A 3 7.79 -15.38 8.53
C SER A 3 7.75 -13.84 8.53
N THR A 4 8.75 -13.20 7.92
CA THR A 4 8.80 -11.73 7.78
C THR A 4 7.71 -11.26 6.81
N TYR A 5 7.47 -12.01 5.72
CA TYR A 5 6.38 -11.72 4.79
C TYR A 5 5.00 -11.76 5.48
N THR A 6 4.77 -12.80 6.30
CA THR A 6 3.54 -12.91 7.08
C THR A 6 3.31 -11.71 7.99
N VAL A 7 4.36 -11.24 8.69
CA VAL A 7 4.29 -10.04 9.52
C VAL A 7 3.97 -8.80 8.69
N PHE A 8 4.60 -8.65 7.52
CA PHE A 8 4.33 -7.52 6.62
C PHE A 8 2.89 -7.51 6.10
N THR A 9 2.33 -8.65 5.74
CA THR A 9 0.96 -8.74 5.21
C THR A 9 -0.11 -8.57 6.30
N GLN A 10 0.16 -8.99 7.53
CA GLN A 10 -0.80 -8.92 8.62
C GLN A 10 -0.73 -7.60 9.41
N PHE A 11 0.47 -7.15 9.76
CA PHE A 11 0.65 -5.97 10.60
C PHE A 11 1.17 -4.74 9.84
N GLY A 12 1.77 -4.95 8.68
CA GLY A 12 2.33 -3.88 7.87
C GLY A 12 1.29 -2.82 7.50
N PHE A 13 0.05 -3.23 7.21
CA PHE A 13 -1.02 -2.29 6.91
C PHE A 13 -1.26 -1.27 8.03
N LEU A 14 -1.22 -1.69 9.29
CA LEU A 14 -1.41 -0.80 10.43
C LEU A 14 -0.27 0.21 10.55
N LEU A 15 0.98 -0.25 10.42
CA LEU A 15 2.16 0.59 10.52
C LEU A 15 2.24 1.58 9.36
N PHE A 16 2.22 1.08 8.13
CA PHE A 16 2.30 1.91 6.92
C PHE A 16 1.07 2.78 6.72
N GLY A 17 -0.10 2.29 7.17
CA GLY A 17 -1.33 3.06 7.21
C GLY A 17 -1.22 4.26 8.14
N PHE A 18 -0.60 4.10 9.32
CA PHE A 18 -0.34 5.21 10.24
C PHE A 18 0.61 6.24 9.61
N VAL A 19 1.76 5.80 9.09
CA VAL A 19 2.75 6.68 8.46
C VAL A 19 2.12 7.46 7.31
N THR A 20 1.42 6.78 6.40
CA THR A 20 0.76 7.41 5.26
C THR A 20 -0.30 8.41 5.70
N SER A 21 -1.19 8.00 6.61
CA SER A 21 -2.23 8.88 7.14
C SER A 21 -1.64 10.12 7.81
N TYR A 22 -0.59 9.96 8.61
CA TYR A 22 0.09 11.08 9.26
C TYR A 22 0.70 12.02 8.24
N PHE A 23 1.40 11.50 7.23
CA PHE A 23 2.09 12.27 6.20
C PHE A 23 1.13 13.12 5.35
N PHE A 24 -0.05 12.58 5.01
CA PHE A 24 -1.08 13.33 4.31
C PHE A 24 -1.81 14.32 5.21
N ASN A 25 -2.24 13.88 6.40
CA ASN A 25 -3.05 14.71 7.29
C ASN A 25 -2.26 15.85 7.94
N LYS A 26 -0.92 15.71 8.06
CA LYS A 26 -0.06 16.81 8.50
C LYS A 26 -0.21 18.03 7.61
N ASP A 27 -0.26 17.87 6.29
CA ASP A 27 -0.42 19.01 5.37
C ASP A 27 -1.76 19.71 5.53
N TYR A 28 -2.83 18.99 5.86
CA TYR A 28 -4.12 19.61 6.17
C TYR A 28 -4.04 20.41 7.47
N LYS A 29 -3.41 19.85 8.50
CA LYS A 29 -3.24 20.49 9.79
C LYS A 29 -2.38 21.77 9.70
N ASP A 30 -1.30 21.70 8.96
CA ASP A 30 -0.33 22.77 8.78
C ASP A 30 -0.76 23.78 7.68
N LYS A 31 -1.94 23.56 7.06
CA LYS A 31 -2.49 24.36 5.96
C LYS A 31 -1.61 24.39 4.70
N ASN A 32 -0.66 23.47 4.55
CA ASN A 32 0.20 23.35 3.37
C ASN A 32 -0.59 23.09 2.10
N THR A 33 -1.79 22.49 2.21
CA THR A 33 -2.70 22.26 1.08
C THR A 33 -3.13 23.55 0.40
N ILE A 34 -3.30 24.67 1.16
CA ILE A 34 -3.60 25.98 0.61
C ILE A 34 -2.41 26.47 -0.22
N PHE A 35 -1.19 26.30 0.29
CA PHE A 35 0.03 26.67 -0.41
C PHE A 35 0.16 25.93 -1.74
N TYR A 36 -0.04 24.59 -1.75
CA TYR A 36 -0.03 23.81 -2.99
C TYR A 36 -1.09 24.28 -3.99
N SER A 37 -2.28 24.65 -3.51
CA SER A 37 -3.34 25.20 -4.36
C SER A 37 -2.95 26.53 -5.00
N CYS A 38 -2.24 27.41 -4.30
CA CYS A 38 -1.72 28.69 -4.85
C CYS A 38 -0.71 28.48 -5.96
N PHE A 39 0.02 27.36 -5.98
CA PHE A 39 0.94 26.98 -7.06
C PHE A 39 0.28 26.14 -8.16
N GLU A 40 -1.05 26.13 -8.22
CA GLU A 40 -1.83 25.37 -9.21
C GLU A 40 -1.54 23.86 -9.21
N ILE A 41 -1.06 23.34 -8.07
CA ILE A 41 -0.83 21.92 -7.90
C ILE A 41 -2.17 21.22 -7.69
N GLY A 42 -2.65 20.54 -8.73
CA GLY A 42 -3.89 19.75 -8.64
C GLY A 42 -3.76 18.55 -7.70
N VAL A 43 -4.92 18.03 -7.24
CA VAL A 43 -4.99 16.89 -6.29
C VAL A 43 -4.21 15.68 -6.77
N LEU A 44 -4.30 15.35 -8.07
CA LEU A 44 -3.59 14.22 -8.65
C LEU A 44 -2.08 14.39 -8.52
N LYS A 45 -1.55 15.57 -8.88
CA LYS A 45 -0.10 15.85 -8.77
C LYS A 45 0.36 15.82 -7.32
N TYR A 46 -0.42 16.41 -6.40
CA TYR A 46 -0.18 16.34 -4.97
C TYR A 46 -0.11 14.90 -4.46
N TYR A 47 -1.12 14.08 -4.80
CA TYR A 47 -1.17 12.67 -4.42
C TYR A 47 0.03 11.90 -4.94
N MET A 48 0.37 12.03 -6.22
CA MET A 48 1.49 11.33 -6.83
C MET A 48 2.83 11.71 -6.17
N ILE A 49 3.04 13.00 -5.90
CA ILE A 49 4.25 13.47 -5.19
C ILE A 49 4.35 12.82 -3.81
N LYS A 50 3.26 12.83 -3.03
CA LYS A 50 3.25 12.25 -1.68
C LYS A 50 3.52 10.75 -1.69
N ILE A 51 2.85 10.00 -2.57
CA ILE A 51 3.07 8.55 -2.69
C ILE A 51 4.49 8.26 -3.15
N SER A 52 5.04 9.02 -4.10
CA SER A 52 6.41 8.81 -4.59
C SER A 52 7.45 9.04 -3.50
N ILE A 53 7.29 10.06 -2.65
CA ILE A 53 8.21 10.32 -1.54
C ILE A 53 8.18 9.15 -0.55
N LEU A 54 6.98 8.75 -0.09
CA LEU A 54 6.83 7.62 0.82
C LEU A 54 7.41 6.33 0.23
N PHE A 55 7.18 6.10 -1.06
CA PHE A 55 7.65 4.90 -1.73
C PHE A 55 9.18 4.84 -1.83
N ILE A 56 9.83 5.96 -2.13
CA ILE A 56 11.31 6.03 -2.17
C ILE A 56 11.90 5.79 -0.78
N GLU A 57 11.35 6.43 0.26
CA GLU A 57 11.79 6.22 1.64
C GLU A 57 11.67 4.74 2.04
N GLU A 58 10.54 4.11 1.69
CA GLU A 58 10.25 2.74 2.07
C GLU A 58 11.11 1.71 1.33
N ILE A 59 11.41 1.92 0.05
CA ILE A 59 12.36 1.09 -0.71
C ILE A 59 13.71 1.01 0.02
N ILE A 60 14.20 2.14 0.53
CA ILE A 60 15.47 2.20 1.27
C ILE A 60 15.35 1.42 2.59
N CYS A 61 14.25 1.58 3.32
CA CYS A 61 14.00 0.87 4.57
C CYS A 61 13.87 -0.64 4.36
N ILE A 62 13.13 -1.09 3.34
CA ILE A 62 12.99 -2.51 3.00
C ILE A 62 14.34 -3.11 2.61
N ALA A 63 15.11 -2.43 1.74
CA ALA A 63 16.43 -2.90 1.35
C ALA A 63 17.36 -3.02 2.57
N GLY A 64 17.41 -2.00 3.43
CA GLY A 64 18.20 -2.02 4.66
C GLY A 64 17.78 -3.14 5.61
N GLY A 65 16.50 -3.32 5.84
CA GLY A 65 15.95 -4.39 6.67
C GLY A 65 16.30 -5.79 6.15
N LEU A 66 16.14 -6.00 4.84
CA LEU A 66 16.49 -7.28 4.20
C LEU A 66 18.00 -7.57 4.23
N ILE A 67 18.85 -6.54 4.08
CA ILE A 67 20.31 -6.69 4.23
C ILE A 67 20.63 -7.13 5.66
N ILE A 68 20.06 -6.49 6.68
CA ILE A 68 20.28 -6.87 8.08
C ILE A 68 19.86 -8.33 8.32
N VAL A 69 18.67 -8.71 7.85
CA VAL A 69 18.18 -10.10 7.98
C VAL A 69 19.09 -11.07 7.22
N GLY A 70 19.52 -10.71 6.01
CA GLY A 70 20.43 -11.53 5.20
C GLY A 70 21.77 -11.78 5.89
N VAL A 71 22.33 -10.74 6.52
CA VAL A 71 23.60 -10.85 7.27
C VAL A 71 23.44 -11.69 8.55
N LEU A 72 22.34 -11.48 9.30
CA LEU A 72 22.13 -12.20 10.57
C LEU A 72 21.86 -13.69 10.40
N PHE A 73 21.23 -14.08 9.29
CA PHE A 73 20.81 -15.46 9.04
C PHE A 73 21.56 -16.13 7.88
N ASP A 74 22.60 -15.47 7.35
CA ASP A 74 23.38 -15.94 6.19
C ASP A 74 22.49 -16.42 5.02
N SER A 75 21.45 -15.65 4.69
CA SER A 75 20.40 -16.05 3.77
C SER A 75 20.08 -14.92 2.77
N PHE A 76 20.93 -14.81 1.72
CA PHE A 76 20.72 -13.86 0.63
C PHE A 76 20.02 -14.45 -0.59
N GLU A 77 19.81 -15.76 -0.63
CA GLU A 77 19.23 -16.46 -1.78
C GLU A 77 17.88 -15.87 -2.21
N TYR A 78 17.04 -15.50 -1.24
CA TYR A 78 15.69 -14.95 -1.50
C TYR A 78 15.62 -13.43 -1.39
N PHE A 79 16.76 -12.72 -1.38
CA PHE A 79 16.79 -11.27 -1.21
C PHE A 79 15.94 -10.54 -2.26
N LEU A 80 16.19 -10.80 -3.54
CA LEU A 80 15.50 -10.10 -4.64
C LEU A 80 14.00 -10.42 -4.69
N PRO A 81 13.56 -11.68 -4.61
CA PRO A 81 12.14 -12.01 -4.51
C PRO A 81 11.44 -11.35 -3.32
N CYS A 82 12.05 -11.37 -2.13
CA CYS A 82 11.49 -10.70 -0.95
C CYS A 82 11.42 -9.19 -1.13
N PHE A 83 12.47 -8.57 -1.67
CA PHE A 83 12.51 -7.15 -1.93
C PHE A 83 11.37 -6.71 -2.85
N LEU A 84 11.18 -7.38 -3.98
CA LEU A 84 10.10 -7.07 -4.92
C LEU A 84 8.72 -7.28 -4.31
N LEU A 85 8.55 -8.38 -3.57
CA LEU A 85 7.28 -8.71 -2.93
C LEU A 85 6.89 -7.70 -1.85
N TYR A 86 7.82 -7.35 -0.94
CA TYR A 86 7.56 -6.40 0.14
C TYR A 86 7.30 -4.99 -0.41
N THR A 87 8.07 -4.57 -1.41
CA THR A 87 7.87 -3.30 -2.10
C THR A 87 6.47 -3.22 -2.73
N ALA A 88 6.01 -4.30 -3.35
CA ALA A 88 4.67 -4.38 -3.93
C ALA A 88 3.56 -4.31 -2.86
N VAL A 89 3.72 -5.04 -1.74
CA VAL A 89 2.79 -5.01 -0.60
C VAL A 89 2.63 -3.60 -0.05
N VAL A 90 3.75 -2.93 0.24
CA VAL A 90 3.73 -1.59 0.83
C VAL A 90 3.18 -0.56 -0.15
N PHE A 91 3.50 -0.69 -1.43
CA PHE A 91 2.95 0.18 -2.46
C PHE A 91 1.42 0.09 -2.53
N GLN A 92 0.85 -1.12 -2.41
CA GLN A 92 -0.60 -1.31 -2.28
C GLN A 92 -1.16 -0.52 -1.09
N TYR A 93 -0.51 -0.59 0.07
CA TYR A 93 -0.97 0.13 1.26
C TYR A 93 -0.95 1.64 1.07
N PHE A 94 0.10 2.18 0.47
CA PHE A 94 0.20 3.60 0.18
C PHE A 94 -0.89 4.09 -0.77
N ILE A 95 -1.19 3.35 -1.83
CA ILE A 95 -2.26 3.69 -2.78
C ILE A 95 -3.60 3.79 -2.04
N VAL A 96 -3.94 2.77 -1.25
CA VAL A 96 -5.24 2.70 -0.57
C VAL A 96 -5.36 3.76 0.51
N VAL A 97 -4.41 3.80 1.44
CA VAL A 97 -4.47 4.73 2.58
C VAL A 97 -4.27 6.17 2.13
N GLY A 98 -3.44 6.43 1.12
CA GLY A 98 -3.29 7.74 0.52
C GLY A 98 -4.60 8.24 -0.10
N ALA A 99 -5.35 7.38 -0.81
CA ALA A 99 -6.65 7.73 -1.36
C ALA A 99 -7.68 8.02 -0.25
N ILE A 100 -7.72 7.21 0.82
CA ILE A 100 -8.58 7.46 1.99
C ILE A 100 -8.22 8.80 2.66
N SER A 101 -6.92 9.12 2.73
CA SER A 101 -6.41 10.36 3.33
C SER A 101 -6.85 11.63 2.57
N LEU A 102 -7.16 11.52 1.28
CA LEU A 102 -7.72 12.64 0.52
C LEU A 102 -9.19 12.92 0.85
N ILE A 103 -9.92 11.90 1.32
CA ILE A 103 -11.33 12.05 1.71
C ILE A 103 -11.44 12.70 3.08
N PHE A 104 -10.62 12.27 4.02
CA PHE A 104 -10.67 12.66 5.43
C PHE A 104 -9.47 13.51 5.83
N LYS A 105 -9.74 14.65 6.46
CA LYS A 105 -8.71 15.60 6.91
C LYS A 105 -8.19 15.34 8.32
N SER A 106 -8.84 14.46 9.06
CA SER A 106 -8.49 14.11 10.42
C SER A 106 -7.72 12.80 10.45
N LEU A 107 -6.54 12.81 11.07
CA LEU A 107 -5.71 11.63 11.24
C LEU A 107 -6.50 10.45 11.85
N LEU A 108 -7.26 10.69 12.91
CA LEU A 108 -8.02 9.65 13.58
C LEU A 108 -9.10 9.04 12.69
N ILE A 109 -9.80 9.88 11.91
CA ILE A 109 -10.86 9.41 10.99
C ILE A 109 -10.22 8.63 9.84
N THR A 110 -9.10 9.11 9.29
CA THR A 110 -8.36 8.42 8.23
C THR A 110 -7.89 7.04 8.69
N LEU A 111 -7.29 6.96 9.88
CA LEU A 111 -6.84 5.70 10.47
C LEU A 111 -8.02 4.75 10.72
N GLY A 112 -9.10 5.23 11.30
CA GLY A 112 -10.30 4.43 11.54
C GLY A 112 -10.88 3.87 10.23
N ALA A 113 -11.01 4.71 9.20
CA ALA A 113 -11.47 4.29 7.87
C ALA A 113 -10.52 3.28 7.21
N SER A 114 -9.21 3.46 7.36
CA SER A 114 -8.21 2.53 6.83
C SER A 114 -8.26 1.17 7.53
N ILE A 115 -8.44 1.14 8.85
CA ILE A 115 -8.62 -0.10 9.62
C ILE A 115 -9.91 -0.81 9.20
N ILE A 116 -11.01 -0.08 9.06
CA ILE A 116 -12.28 -0.66 8.57
C ILE A 116 -12.10 -1.25 7.17
N TYR A 117 -11.42 -0.52 6.27
CA TYR A 117 -11.10 -1.05 4.94
C TYR A 117 -10.29 -2.35 5.06
N TRP A 118 -9.22 -2.39 5.87
CA TRP A 118 -8.37 -3.55 6.02
C TRP A 118 -9.14 -4.77 6.53
N ILE A 119 -9.90 -4.62 7.61
CA ILE A 119 -10.72 -5.72 8.16
C ILE A 119 -11.76 -6.18 7.13
N SER A 120 -12.42 -5.24 6.45
CA SER A 120 -13.41 -5.57 5.42
C SER A 120 -12.77 -6.28 4.23
N SER A 121 -11.57 -5.89 3.82
CA SER A 121 -10.86 -6.51 2.69
C SER A 121 -10.50 -7.98 2.97
N ILE A 122 -10.10 -8.33 4.20
CA ILE A 122 -9.86 -9.72 4.62
C ILE A 122 -11.12 -10.57 4.44
N VAL A 123 -12.26 -10.05 4.90
CA VAL A 123 -13.55 -10.75 4.76
C VAL A 123 -13.97 -10.86 3.29
N ILE A 124 -13.84 -9.77 2.53
CA ILE A 124 -14.24 -9.72 1.12
C ILE A 124 -13.40 -10.68 0.28
N VAL A 125 -12.08 -10.71 0.49
CA VAL A 125 -11.15 -11.58 -0.24
C VAL A 125 -11.50 -13.06 -0.03
N SER A 126 -11.99 -13.46 1.13
CA SER A 126 -12.38 -14.85 1.42
C SER A 126 -13.55 -15.36 0.56
N PHE A 127 -14.34 -14.47 -0.06
CA PHE A 127 -15.38 -14.87 -1.02
C PHE A 127 -14.82 -15.29 -2.39
N GLY A 128 -13.56 -14.99 -2.69
CA GLY A 128 -12.91 -15.36 -3.97
C GLY A 128 -13.43 -14.59 -5.18
N GLY A 129 -13.15 -15.07 -6.39
CA GLY A 129 -13.57 -14.43 -7.64
C GLY A 129 -12.97 -13.03 -7.80
N ILE A 130 -13.80 -12.05 -8.14
CA ILE A 130 -13.39 -10.64 -8.31
C ILE A 130 -12.98 -10.02 -6.96
N CYS A 131 -13.51 -10.53 -5.85
CA CYS A 131 -13.23 -10.02 -4.52
C CYS A 131 -11.76 -10.16 -4.10
N LYS A 132 -11.00 -11.09 -4.70
CA LYS A 132 -9.56 -11.26 -4.44
C LYS A 132 -8.72 -10.01 -4.76
N TYR A 133 -9.19 -9.14 -5.64
CA TYR A 133 -8.46 -7.93 -6.05
C TYR A 133 -8.52 -6.78 -5.03
N PHE A 134 -9.34 -6.87 -3.99
CA PHE A 134 -9.39 -5.85 -2.93
C PHE A 134 -8.14 -5.86 -2.03
N ALA A 135 -7.53 -7.04 -1.81
CA ALA A 135 -6.29 -7.17 -1.06
C ALA A 135 -5.48 -8.37 -1.60
N VAL A 136 -4.73 -8.13 -2.66
CA VAL A 136 -4.02 -9.18 -3.41
C VAL A 136 -2.96 -9.88 -2.57
N PHE A 137 -2.28 -9.14 -1.71
CA PHE A 137 -1.19 -9.66 -0.88
C PHE A 137 -1.63 -10.08 0.53
N ASP A 138 -2.93 -10.07 0.81
CA ASP A 138 -3.45 -10.52 2.10
C ASP A 138 -3.27 -12.02 2.30
N ALA A 139 -3.09 -12.44 3.56
CA ALA A 139 -2.92 -13.85 3.91
C ALA A 139 -4.13 -14.73 3.54
N SER A 140 -5.31 -14.13 3.37
CA SER A 140 -6.53 -14.81 2.93
C SER A 140 -6.58 -15.04 1.41
N ASN A 141 -5.64 -14.48 0.66
CA ASN A 141 -5.58 -14.60 -0.80
C ASN A 141 -4.85 -15.88 -1.23
N SER A 142 -5.26 -16.48 -2.35
CA SER A 142 -4.59 -17.66 -2.93
C SER A 142 -3.10 -17.43 -3.23
N LEU A 143 -2.72 -16.22 -3.59
CA LEU A 143 -1.33 -15.83 -3.82
C LEU A 143 -0.44 -16.12 -2.60
N TYR A 144 -0.95 -15.91 -1.39
CA TYR A 144 -0.20 -16.18 -0.17
C TYR A 144 0.27 -17.63 -0.08
N ASN A 145 -0.59 -18.59 -0.41
CA ASN A 145 -0.26 -20.02 -0.39
C ASN A 145 0.80 -20.38 -1.44
N HIS A 146 0.83 -19.71 -2.60
CA HIS A 146 1.85 -19.91 -3.62
C HIS A 146 3.20 -19.32 -3.19
N VAL A 147 3.19 -18.15 -2.56
CA VAL A 147 4.39 -17.53 -1.97
C VAL A 147 4.96 -18.41 -0.85
N GLU A 148 4.10 -18.99 0.00
CA GLU A 148 4.52 -19.93 1.04
C GLU A 148 5.23 -21.15 0.46
N LYS A 149 4.66 -21.78 -0.58
CA LYS A 149 5.27 -22.94 -1.23
C LYS A 149 6.60 -22.60 -1.92
N TYR A 150 6.71 -21.41 -2.49
CA TYR A 150 7.98 -20.93 -3.06
C TYR A 150 9.08 -20.85 -2.01
N PHE A 151 8.82 -20.22 -0.86
CA PHE A 151 9.82 -20.07 0.19
C PHE A 151 10.09 -21.34 1.01
N SER A 152 9.10 -22.25 1.13
CA SER A 152 9.24 -23.46 1.96
C SER A 152 9.74 -24.68 1.18
N GLN A 153 9.39 -24.81 -0.09
CA GLN A 153 9.62 -25.99 -0.91
C GLN A 153 10.42 -25.71 -2.19
N GLY A 154 10.77 -24.46 -2.49
CA GLY A 154 11.46 -24.08 -3.71
C GLY A 154 10.63 -24.26 -4.99
N ILE A 155 9.30 -24.45 -4.86
CA ILE A 155 8.41 -24.63 -5.99
C ILE A 155 8.19 -23.28 -6.69
N SER A 156 8.56 -23.17 -7.96
CA SER A 156 8.37 -21.94 -8.75
C SER A 156 6.90 -21.53 -8.79
N VAL A 157 6.62 -20.25 -8.52
CA VAL A 157 5.28 -19.69 -8.66
C VAL A 157 4.94 -19.65 -10.16
N PRO A 158 3.80 -20.24 -10.58
CA PRO A 158 3.39 -20.19 -11.98
C PRO A 158 3.23 -18.75 -12.47
N ALA A 159 3.64 -18.46 -13.71
CA ALA A 159 3.54 -17.12 -14.30
C ALA A 159 2.11 -16.56 -14.28
N VAL A 160 1.11 -17.42 -14.35
CA VAL A 160 -0.31 -17.06 -14.25
C VAL A 160 -0.66 -16.42 -12.91
N GLU A 161 0.02 -16.79 -11.82
CA GLU A 161 -0.23 -16.23 -10.49
C GLU A 161 0.23 -14.76 -10.35
N PHE A 162 1.18 -14.32 -11.19
CA PHE A 162 1.60 -12.92 -11.26
C PHE A 162 0.60 -12.01 -11.99
N THR A 163 -0.37 -12.56 -12.70
CA THR A 163 -1.43 -11.78 -13.35
C THR A 163 -2.37 -11.16 -12.31
N ASP A 164 -2.66 -11.86 -11.22
CA ASP A 164 -3.54 -11.38 -10.16
C ASP A 164 -3.02 -10.12 -9.45
N PRO A 165 -1.75 -10.04 -9.03
CA PRO A 165 -1.16 -8.79 -8.54
C PRO A 165 -1.29 -7.62 -9.52
N VAL A 166 -1.01 -7.83 -10.80
CA VAL A 166 -1.09 -6.78 -11.82
C VAL A 166 -2.53 -6.28 -11.98
N ILE A 167 -3.50 -7.19 -12.07
CA ILE A 167 -4.92 -6.83 -12.17
C ILE A 167 -5.38 -6.13 -10.89
N GLY A 168 -4.99 -6.63 -9.71
CA GLY A 168 -5.32 -6.04 -8.42
C GLY A 168 -4.78 -4.62 -8.27
N PHE A 169 -3.52 -4.38 -8.66
CA PHE A 169 -2.97 -3.02 -8.70
C PHE A 169 -3.73 -2.11 -9.66
N GLY A 170 -4.03 -2.60 -10.86
CA GLY A 170 -4.84 -1.85 -11.82
C GLY A 170 -6.20 -1.46 -11.24
N PHE A 171 -6.89 -2.40 -10.59
CA PHE A 171 -8.16 -2.16 -9.92
C PHE A 171 -8.05 -1.09 -8.82
N LEU A 172 -7.07 -1.22 -7.91
CA LEU A 172 -6.86 -0.27 -6.83
C LEU A 172 -6.47 1.12 -7.33
N LEU A 173 -5.66 1.20 -8.39
CA LEU A 173 -5.34 2.48 -9.05
C LEU A 173 -6.58 3.15 -9.64
N ILE A 174 -7.45 2.40 -10.31
CA ILE A 174 -8.71 2.93 -10.83
C ILE A 174 -9.59 3.48 -9.70
N VAL A 175 -9.73 2.72 -8.61
CA VAL A 175 -10.49 3.18 -7.43
C VAL A 175 -9.87 4.45 -6.84
N ALA A 176 -8.54 4.50 -6.68
CA ALA A 176 -7.84 5.68 -6.20
C ALA A 176 -8.06 6.90 -7.12
N LEU A 177 -7.99 6.72 -8.44
CA LEU A 177 -8.27 7.78 -9.42
C LEU A 177 -9.69 8.30 -9.30
N ILE A 178 -10.70 7.43 -9.16
CA ILE A 178 -12.09 7.84 -8.94
C ILE A 178 -12.21 8.71 -7.69
N ILE A 179 -11.56 8.34 -6.59
CA ILE A 179 -11.54 9.12 -5.36
C ILE A 179 -10.87 10.48 -5.59
N ILE A 180 -9.71 10.50 -6.26
CA ILE A 180 -8.95 11.73 -6.57
C ILE A 180 -9.80 12.70 -7.40
N PHE A 181 -10.45 12.22 -8.46
CA PHE A 181 -11.31 13.06 -9.29
C PHE A 181 -12.57 13.54 -8.54
N GLY A 182 -13.15 12.69 -7.69
CA GLY A 182 -14.26 13.06 -6.82
C GLY A 182 -13.91 14.15 -5.80
N THR A 183 -12.67 14.15 -5.29
CA THR A 183 -12.19 15.15 -4.32
C THR A 183 -11.66 16.42 -4.96
N SER A 184 -11.35 16.42 -6.26
CA SER A 184 -10.74 17.55 -6.98
C SER A 184 -11.54 18.85 -6.90
N LYS A 185 -12.87 18.79 -6.98
CA LYS A 185 -13.76 19.96 -6.87
C LYS A 185 -13.70 20.61 -5.49
N LYS A 186 -13.53 19.81 -4.43
CA LYS A 186 -13.39 20.30 -3.06
C LYS A 186 -12.00 20.93 -2.83
N TRP A 187 -10.98 20.36 -3.47
CA TRP A 187 -9.61 20.87 -3.44
C TRP A 187 -9.53 22.29 -4.00
N ILE A 188 -10.08 22.51 -5.20
CA ILE A 188 -10.06 23.83 -5.86
C ILE A 188 -10.83 24.89 -5.07
N LYS A 189 -12.02 24.53 -4.49
CA LYS A 189 -12.88 25.49 -3.79
C LYS A 189 -12.42 25.88 -2.40
N LYS A 190 -11.69 25.03 -1.70
CA LYS A 190 -11.38 25.19 -0.27
C LYS A 190 -9.89 25.16 0.07
N GLY A 191 -9.02 25.09 -0.92
CA GLY A 191 -7.60 24.89 -0.70
C GLY A 191 -7.31 23.54 -0.02
N LEU A 192 -8.07 22.54 -0.41
CA LEU A 192 -8.07 21.19 0.17
C LEU A 192 -7.59 20.20 -0.84
#